data_798d3386f405b05b0ca1a3ab44095383
#
_entry.id   798d3386f405b05b0ca1a3ab44095383
#
_cell.length_a   1.000
_cell.length_b   1.000
_cell.length_c   1.000
_cell.angle_alpha   90.00
_cell.angle_beta   90.00
_cell.angle_gamma   90.00
#
_symmetry.space_group_name_H-M   'P 1'
#
loop_
_entity.id
_entity.type
_entity.pdbx_description
1 polymer ?
#
loop_
_entity_poly.entity_id
_entity_poly.type
_entity_poly.pdbx_seq_one_letter_code
_entity_poly.pdbx_strand_id
1 'polypeptide(L)'
;MLGSKLKNVNALSNKTKVNEITIKRLSIEDFNIKLKEIMEVYRNAYIEMPIYAYKSRHDVRGYLKWLYKTDPEGFFIATSNNKIVGFIAVCQDWWDYALNEYIGEIHELAVERDYQKCGIGNLLFETATNILKKRHNAIGLWVGNKNEKALSFYKKRGFQIFGKMGKWLRMRKIF
;
A
#
# COMPACT_ATOMS: atom_id res chain seq x y z
N MET A 1 40.64 42.16 13.98
CA MET A 1 40.78 40.73 14.30
C MET A 1 39.43 40.09 14.18
N LEU A 2 39.28 39.28 13.15
CA LEU A 2 38.01 38.65 12.72
C LEU A 2 37.80 37.34 13.44
N GLY A 3 36.75 37.22 14.26
CA GLY A 3 36.30 35.96 14.82
C GLY A 3 35.15 35.41 13.97
N SER A 4 35.42 34.41 13.18
CA SER A 4 34.46 33.73 12.32
C SER A 4 33.49 32.91 13.14
N LYS A 5 32.20 33.19 13.00
CA LYS A 5 31.09 32.37 13.51
C LYS A 5 30.98 31.06 12.72
N LEU A 6 31.34 29.94 13.32
CA LEU A 6 30.95 28.64 12.87
C LEU A 6 29.46 28.44 13.18
N LYS A 7 28.61 28.48 12.15
CA LYS A 7 27.23 28.05 12.22
C LYS A 7 27.20 26.50 12.27
N ASN A 8 26.73 25.99 13.39
CA ASN A 8 26.37 24.56 13.49
C ASN A 8 25.26 24.24 12.50
N VAL A 9 25.61 23.51 11.46
CA VAL A 9 24.68 22.85 10.53
C VAL A 9 24.59 21.38 10.91
N ASN A 10 23.93 21.09 12.04
CA ASN A 10 23.56 19.74 12.44
C ASN A 10 22.05 19.64 12.61
N ALA A 11 21.34 19.66 11.49
CA ALA A 11 19.94 19.23 11.38
C ALA A 11 19.76 18.50 10.04
N LEU A 12 20.59 17.51 9.78
CA LEU A 12 20.33 16.54 8.72
C LEU A 12 19.56 15.37 9.32
N SER A 13 18.25 15.42 9.08
CA SER A 13 17.30 14.33 9.28
C SER A 13 17.93 12.95 9.04
N ASN A 14 17.72 12.02 9.97
CA ASN A 14 17.83 10.58 9.79
C ASN A 14 16.81 10.10 8.72
N LYS A 15 16.98 10.50 7.48
CA LYS A 15 16.40 9.79 6.35
C LYS A 15 17.19 8.49 6.25
N THR A 16 16.57 7.41 6.66
CA THR A 16 17.05 6.05 6.37
C THR A 16 17.49 6.04 4.91
N LYS A 17 18.78 5.78 4.65
CA LYS A 17 19.28 5.62 3.27
C LYS A 17 18.47 4.49 2.66
N VAL A 18 17.51 4.83 1.83
CA VAL A 18 16.73 3.85 1.07
C VAL A 18 17.70 3.34 0.01
N ASN A 19 18.28 2.17 0.28
CA ASN A 19 19.06 1.43 -0.71
C ASN A 19 18.10 0.92 -1.79
N GLU A 20 18.64 0.28 -2.79
CA GLU A 20 17.88 -0.28 -3.91
C GLU A 20 16.57 -0.96 -3.46
N ILE A 21 15.44 -0.50 -4.03
CA ILE A 21 14.12 -1.07 -3.77
C ILE A 21 13.81 -2.08 -4.86
N THR A 22 13.53 -3.31 -4.44
CA THR A 22 13.09 -4.36 -5.35
C THR A 22 11.62 -4.68 -5.11
N ILE A 23 10.83 -4.72 -6.20
CA ILE A 23 9.43 -5.17 -6.17
C ILE A 23 9.37 -6.58 -6.73
N LYS A 24 8.74 -7.50 -5.98
CA LYS A 24 8.54 -8.87 -6.44
C LYS A 24 7.17 -9.42 -6.03
N ARG A 25 6.64 -10.31 -6.84
CA ARG A 25 5.48 -11.14 -6.48
C ARG A 25 5.94 -12.26 -5.54
N LEU A 26 5.09 -12.64 -4.61
CA LEU A 26 5.37 -13.76 -3.71
C LEU A 26 4.76 -15.06 -4.23
N SER A 27 5.52 -16.15 -4.14
CA SER A 27 4.97 -17.52 -4.21
C SER A 27 4.20 -17.85 -2.92
N ILE A 28 3.42 -18.92 -2.93
CA ILE A 28 2.71 -19.38 -1.71
C ILE A 28 3.68 -19.79 -0.60
N GLU A 29 4.79 -20.41 -0.96
CA GLU A 29 5.86 -20.82 -0.03
C GLU A 29 6.49 -19.59 0.64
N ASP A 30 6.90 -18.62 -0.18
CA ASP A 30 7.49 -17.36 0.30
C ASP A 30 6.49 -16.56 1.16
N PHE A 31 5.21 -16.50 0.75
CA PHE A 31 4.18 -15.82 1.54
C PHE A 31 4.04 -16.44 2.93
N ASN A 32 3.97 -17.76 3.04
CA ASN A 32 3.85 -18.45 4.32
C ASN A 32 5.08 -18.21 5.23
N ILE A 33 6.29 -18.26 4.64
CA ILE A 33 7.54 -17.99 5.35
C ILE A 33 7.60 -16.54 5.86
N LYS A 34 7.19 -15.60 5.01
CA LYS A 34 7.30 -14.15 5.27
C LYS A 34 6.07 -13.53 5.94
N LEU A 35 5.02 -14.31 6.19
CA LEU A 35 3.75 -13.80 6.72
C LEU A 35 3.93 -12.99 8.01
N LYS A 36 4.83 -13.40 8.89
CA LYS A 36 5.14 -12.67 10.13
C LYS A 36 5.68 -11.27 9.85
N GLU A 37 6.59 -11.16 8.90
CA GLU A 37 7.21 -9.89 8.48
C GLU A 37 6.17 -8.97 7.81
N ILE A 38 5.32 -9.52 6.94
CA ILE A 38 4.23 -8.79 6.28
C ILE A 38 3.22 -8.27 7.32
N MET A 39 2.91 -9.05 8.36
CA MET A 39 2.06 -8.61 9.47
C MET A 39 2.63 -7.40 10.21
N GLU A 40 3.95 -7.35 10.43
CA GLU A 40 4.58 -6.19 11.08
C GLU A 40 4.56 -4.96 10.17
N VAL A 41 4.80 -5.11 8.87
CA VAL A 41 4.63 -4.02 7.89
C VAL A 41 3.21 -3.46 7.92
N TYR A 42 2.19 -4.32 7.90
CA TYR A 42 0.79 -3.90 8.01
C TYR A 42 0.54 -3.10 9.29
N ARG A 43 0.94 -3.62 10.45
CA ARG A 43 0.72 -2.97 11.74
C ARG A 43 1.43 -1.62 11.84
N ASN A 44 2.68 -1.54 11.36
CA ASN A 44 3.46 -0.31 11.36
C ASN A 44 2.88 0.74 10.40
N ALA A 45 2.35 0.33 9.25
CA ALA A 45 1.71 1.23 8.30
C ALA A 45 0.47 1.93 8.89
N TYR A 46 -0.27 1.25 9.78
CA TYR A 46 -1.50 1.75 10.38
C TYR A 46 -1.33 2.34 11.79
N ILE A 47 -0.11 2.50 12.29
CA ILE A 47 0.11 2.97 13.68
C ILE A 47 -0.52 4.33 13.96
N GLU A 48 -0.57 5.23 12.97
CA GLU A 48 -1.19 6.56 13.07
C GLU A 48 -2.71 6.53 12.80
N MET A 49 -3.24 5.42 12.27
CA MET A 49 -4.64 5.29 11.85
C MET A 49 -5.28 3.95 12.28
N PRO A 50 -5.20 3.61 13.58
CA PRO A 50 -5.63 2.29 14.06
C PRO A 50 -7.12 1.99 13.87
N ILE A 51 -7.94 3.03 13.63
CA ILE A 51 -9.39 2.86 13.36
C ILE A 51 -9.68 2.16 12.04
N TYR A 52 -8.71 2.10 11.11
CA TYR A 52 -8.84 1.45 9.80
C TYR A 52 -8.15 0.09 9.73
N ALA A 53 -7.45 -0.31 10.80
CA ALA A 53 -6.73 -1.56 10.86
C ALA A 53 -7.43 -2.63 11.70
N TYR A 54 -7.14 -3.88 11.40
CA TYR A 54 -7.42 -4.98 12.32
C TYR A 54 -6.54 -4.88 13.56
N LYS A 55 -7.13 -5.13 14.74
CA LYS A 55 -6.44 -4.90 16.02
C LYS A 55 -5.66 -6.12 16.49
N SER A 56 -6.26 -7.31 16.39
CA SER A 56 -5.62 -8.52 16.91
C SER A 56 -4.64 -9.11 15.88
N ARG A 57 -3.60 -9.80 16.39
CA ARG A 57 -2.67 -10.53 15.51
C ARG A 57 -3.39 -11.63 14.72
N HIS A 58 -4.42 -12.24 15.30
CA HIS A 58 -5.23 -13.26 14.66
C HIS A 58 -5.95 -12.68 13.45
N ASP A 59 -6.63 -11.54 13.62
CA ASP A 59 -7.39 -10.90 12.54
C ASP A 59 -6.49 -10.39 11.42
N VAL A 60 -5.35 -9.75 11.76
CA VAL A 60 -4.34 -9.34 10.77
C VAL A 60 -3.85 -10.55 9.97
N ARG A 61 -3.54 -11.66 10.64
CA ARG A 61 -3.12 -12.89 9.97
C ARG A 61 -4.20 -13.43 9.04
N GLY A 62 -5.44 -13.48 9.52
CA GLY A 62 -6.61 -13.92 8.72
C GLY A 62 -6.81 -13.06 7.49
N TYR A 63 -6.76 -11.74 7.67
CA TYR A 63 -6.90 -10.76 6.60
C TYR A 63 -5.81 -10.89 5.53
N LEU A 64 -4.54 -10.96 5.91
CA LEU A 64 -3.43 -11.12 4.95
C LEU A 64 -3.51 -12.44 4.18
N LYS A 65 -3.93 -13.53 4.84
CA LYS A 65 -4.18 -14.80 4.16
C LYS A 65 -5.34 -14.71 3.18
N TRP A 66 -6.40 -13.99 3.54
CA TRP A 66 -7.52 -13.73 2.65
C TRP A 66 -7.08 -12.92 1.43
N LEU A 67 -6.31 -11.83 1.61
CA LEU A 67 -5.75 -11.03 0.51
C LEU A 67 -4.96 -11.90 -0.47
N TYR A 68 -4.05 -12.72 0.05
CA TYR A 68 -3.24 -13.62 -0.78
C TYR A 68 -4.10 -14.66 -1.51
N LYS A 69 -5.06 -15.25 -0.80
CA LYS A 69 -5.95 -16.29 -1.37
C LYS A 69 -6.91 -15.73 -2.44
N THR A 70 -7.31 -14.47 -2.31
CA THR A 70 -8.22 -13.81 -3.25
C THR A 70 -7.59 -13.70 -4.63
N ASP A 71 -6.32 -13.32 -4.72
CA ASP A 71 -5.55 -13.32 -5.96
C ASP A 71 -4.05 -13.46 -5.65
N PRO A 72 -3.49 -14.69 -5.69
CA PRO A 72 -2.05 -14.90 -5.45
C PRO A 72 -1.14 -14.18 -6.45
N GLU A 73 -1.62 -13.98 -7.68
CA GLU A 73 -0.88 -13.28 -8.73
C GLU A 73 -0.88 -11.76 -8.51
N GLY A 74 -1.79 -11.25 -7.68
CA GLY A 74 -1.96 -9.84 -7.33
C GLY A 74 -1.21 -9.41 -6.06
N PHE A 75 -0.39 -10.27 -5.44
CA PHE A 75 0.31 -9.93 -4.18
C PHE A 75 1.78 -9.62 -4.41
N PHE A 76 2.17 -8.35 -4.23
CA PHE A 76 3.55 -7.87 -4.43
C PHE A 76 4.12 -7.28 -3.14
N ILE A 77 5.41 -7.52 -2.91
CA ILE A 77 6.17 -6.88 -1.82
C ILE A 77 7.25 -5.95 -2.37
N ALA A 78 7.55 -4.92 -1.60
CA ALA A 78 8.74 -4.10 -1.75
C ALA A 78 9.76 -4.49 -0.70
N THR A 79 11.00 -4.71 -1.12
CA THR A 79 12.12 -5.00 -0.21
C THR A 79 13.21 -3.96 -0.33
N SER A 80 13.86 -3.66 0.81
CA SER A 80 15.08 -2.87 0.92
C SER A 80 16.03 -3.61 1.84
N ASN A 81 17.27 -3.86 1.41
CA ASN A 81 18.26 -4.65 2.19
C ASN A 81 17.67 -5.99 2.68
N ASN A 82 17.00 -6.73 1.82
CA ASN A 82 16.34 -8.01 2.12
C ASN A 82 15.19 -7.94 3.16
N LYS A 83 14.83 -6.75 3.66
CA LYS A 83 13.71 -6.52 4.55
C LYS A 83 12.47 -6.12 3.74
N ILE A 84 11.30 -6.66 4.06
CA ILE A 84 10.03 -6.19 3.51
C ILE A 84 9.69 -4.83 4.13
N VAL A 85 9.48 -3.83 3.27
CA VAL A 85 9.19 -2.45 3.68
C VAL A 85 7.84 -1.96 3.18
N GLY A 86 7.14 -2.76 2.39
CA GLY A 86 5.79 -2.48 1.91
C GLY A 86 5.23 -3.65 1.13
N PHE A 87 3.92 -3.63 0.92
CA PHE A 87 3.24 -4.57 0.03
C PHE A 87 1.99 -3.94 -0.57
N ILE A 88 1.54 -4.52 -1.68
CA ILE A 88 0.24 -4.24 -2.30
C ILE A 88 -0.45 -5.57 -2.60
N ALA A 89 -1.74 -5.63 -2.33
CA ALA A 89 -2.59 -6.75 -2.68
C ALA A 89 -3.74 -6.26 -3.57
N VAL A 90 -3.85 -6.83 -4.74
CA VAL A 90 -4.90 -6.52 -5.72
C VAL A 90 -5.63 -7.79 -6.13
N CYS A 91 -6.85 -7.65 -6.62
CA CYS A 91 -7.59 -8.71 -7.30
C CYS A 91 -7.77 -8.29 -8.76
N GLN A 92 -7.36 -9.18 -9.67
CA GLN A 92 -7.41 -8.88 -11.10
C GLN A 92 -8.84 -8.95 -11.65
N ASP A 93 -9.71 -9.76 -11.06
CA ASP A 93 -11.09 -9.95 -11.51
C ASP A 93 -12.05 -9.84 -10.31
N TRP A 94 -12.34 -8.60 -9.89
CA TRP A 94 -13.27 -8.29 -8.80
C TRP A 94 -14.61 -7.82 -9.33
N TRP A 95 -15.71 -8.46 -8.90
CA TRP A 95 -17.04 -8.04 -9.31
C TRP A 95 -17.47 -6.75 -8.63
N ASP A 96 -17.70 -5.69 -9.40
CA ASP A 96 -18.24 -4.42 -8.91
C ASP A 96 -19.75 -4.35 -9.17
N TYR A 97 -20.56 -4.50 -8.12
CA TYR A 97 -22.03 -4.52 -8.22
C TYR A 97 -22.61 -3.20 -8.76
N ALA A 98 -21.96 -2.07 -8.56
CA ALA A 98 -22.48 -0.80 -9.01
C ALA A 98 -22.18 -0.52 -10.49
N LEU A 99 -21.15 -1.14 -11.04
CA LEU A 99 -20.85 -1.12 -12.47
C LEU A 99 -21.44 -2.34 -13.20
N ASN A 100 -21.85 -3.37 -12.45
CA ASN A 100 -22.30 -4.67 -12.97
C ASN A 100 -21.28 -5.30 -13.93
N GLU A 101 -19.99 -5.23 -13.57
CA GLU A 101 -18.88 -5.77 -14.37
C GLU A 101 -17.70 -6.18 -13.48
N TYR A 102 -16.78 -6.96 -14.04
CA TYR A 102 -15.49 -7.23 -13.43
C TYR A 102 -14.54 -6.07 -13.63
N ILE A 103 -13.84 -5.67 -12.56
CA ILE A 103 -12.83 -4.61 -12.55
C ILE A 103 -11.58 -5.08 -11.83
N GLY A 104 -10.48 -4.34 -11.98
CA GLY A 104 -9.34 -4.48 -11.07
C GLY A 104 -9.65 -3.87 -9.70
N GLU A 105 -9.29 -4.55 -8.62
CA GLU A 105 -9.51 -4.02 -7.26
C GLU A 105 -8.20 -3.93 -6.49
N ILE A 106 -7.93 -2.77 -5.88
CA ILE A 106 -6.83 -2.62 -4.93
C ILE A 106 -7.42 -2.82 -3.54
N HIS A 107 -7.08 -3.95 -2.90
CA HIS A 107 -7.56 -4.27 -1.55
C HIS A 107 -6.70 -3.64 -0.46
N GLU A 108 -5.37 -3.62 -0.65
CA GLU A 108 -4.46 -3.11 0.35
C GLU A 108 -3.20 -2.51 -0.30
N LEU A 109 -2.72 -1.40 0.24
CA LEU A 109 -1.42 -0.82 -0.06
C LEU A 109 -0.82 -0.32 1.26
N ALA A 110 0.17 -1.01 1.76
CA ALA A 110 0.84 -0.70 3.01
C ALA A 110 2.34 -0.47 2.80
N VAL A 111 2.86 0.60 3.39
CA VAL A 111 4.30 0.90 3.44
C VAL A 111 4.69 1.17 4.89
N GLU A 112 5.74 0.51 5.36
CA GLU A 112 6.27 0.70 6.71
C GLU A 112 6.53 2.18 6.98
N ARG A 113 6.18 2.66 8.17
CA ARG A 113 6.16 4.08 8.53
C ARG A 113 7.46 4.81 8.18
N ASP A 114 8.59 4.23 8.54
CA ASP A 114 9.93 4.83 8.35
C ASP A 114 10.36 4.88 6.88
N TYR A 115 9.66 4.13 6.01
CA TYR A 115 9.90 4.06 4.57
C TYR A 115 8.84 4.82 3.75
N GLN A 116 7.88 5.48 4.41
CA GLN A 116 6.90 6.32 3.72
C GLN A 116 7.57 7.57 3.13
N LYS A 117 6.95 8.14 2.09
CA LYS A 117 7.47 9.31 1.33
C LYS A 117 8.80 9.06 0.60
N CYS A 118 9.26 7.80 0.50
CA CYS A 118 10.45 7.40 -0.27
C CYS A 118 10.10 6.84 -1.66
N GLY A 119 8.89 7.03 -2.16
CA GLY A 119 8.46 6.55 -3.47
C GLY A 119 7.98 5.11 -3.53
N ILE A 120 8.14 4.31 -2.45
CA ILE A 120 7.81 2.87 -2.43
C ILE A 120 6.34 2.60 -2.74
N GLY A 121 5.43 3.38 -2.13
CA GLY A 121 3.99 3.25 -2.42
C GLY A 121 3.66 3.51 -3.89
N ASN A 122 4.40 4.40 -4.55
CA ASN A 122 4.24 4.66 -5.98
C ASN A 122 4.71 3.46 -6.81
N LEU A 123 5.88 2.91 -6.53
CA LEU A 123 6.42 1.73 -7.23
C LEU A 123 5.48 0.53 -7.12
N LEU A 124 4.98 0.23 -5.92
CA LEU A 124 4.00 -0.83 -5.68
C LEU A 124 2.71 -0.59 -6.46
N PHE A 125 2.17 0.63 -6.37
CA PHE A 125 0.95 1.03 -7.07
C PHE A 125 1.09 0.91 -8.59
N GLU A 126 2.16 1.41 -9.18
CA GLU A 126 2.42 1.33 -10.63
C GLU A 126 2.56 -0.12 -11.08
N THR A 127 3.31 -0.94 -10.33
CA THR A 127 3.45 -2.38 -10.63
C THR A 127 2.09 -3.06 -10.71
N ALA A 128 1.25 -2.89 -9.70
CA ALA A 128 -0.06 -3.52 -9.64
C ALA A 128 -1.04 -2.96 -10.68
N THR A 129 -1.11 -1.64 -10.83
CA THR A 129 -2.04 -1.02 -11.80
C THR A 129 -1.69 -1.34 -13.23
N ASN A 130 -0.41 -1.53 -13.58
CA ASN A 130 0.00 -1.95 -14.91
C ASN A 130 -0.51 -3.35 -15.28
N ILE A 131 -0.72 -4.23 -14.30
CA ILE A 131 -1.33 -5.55 -14.50
C ILE A 131 -2.84 -5.41 -14.67
N LEU A 132 -3.50 -4.66 -13.77
CA LEU A 132 -4.95 -4.47 -13.79
C LEU A 132 -5.45 -3.81 -15.09
N LYS A 133 -4.75 -2.79 -15.59
CA LYS A 133 -5.09 -2.08 -16.83
C LYS A 133 -5.07 -2.94 -18.08
N LYS A 134 -4.33 -4.04 -18.08
CA LYS A 134 -4.29 -4.97 -19.22
C LYS A 134 -5.58 -5.78 -19.38
N ARG A 135 -6.38 -5.86 -18.32
CA ARG A 135 -7.57 -6.71 -18.26
C ARG A 135 -8.87 -5.91 -18.20
N HIS A 136 -8.85 -4.75 -17.55
CA HIS A 136 -10.06 -3.97 -17.26
C HIS A 136 -9.88 -2.48 -17.54
N ASN A 137 -11.00 -1.85 -17.90
CA ASN A 137 -11.10 -0.41 -18.12
C ASN A 137 -11.33 0.38 -16.81
N ALA A 138 -11.47 -0.31 -15.69
CA ALA A 138 -11.71 0.32 -14.40
C ALA A 138 -10.89 -0.34 -13.28
N ILE A 139 -10.48 0.48 -12.32
CA ILE A 139 -9.87 0.04 -11.07
C ILE A 139 -10.63 0.67 -9.92
N GLY A 140 -11.01 -0.16 -8.92
CA GLY A 140 -11.67 0.25 -7.70
C GLY A 140 -10.81 0.06 -6.46
N LEU A 141 -11.20 0.74 -5.38
CA LEU A 141 -10.62 0.58 -4.04
C LEU A 141 -11.55 1.15 -2.97
N TRP A 142 -11.28 0.78 -1.72
CA TRP A 142 -11.86 1.42 -0.54
C TRP A 142 -10.78 2.13 0.27
N VAL A 143 -11.07 3.34 0.74
CA VAL A 143 -10.15 4.14 1.55
C VAL A 143 -10.86 4.75 2.75
N GLY A 144 -10.17 4.84 3.88
CA GLY A 144 -10.71 5.51 5.07
C GLY A 144 -11.02 6.98 4.83
N ASN A 145 -12.21 7.44 5.21
CA ASN A 145 -12.70 8.79 4.94
C ASN A 145 -11.86 9.91 5.62
N LYS A 146 -11.10 9.57 6.64
CA LYS A 146 -10.15 10.48 7.34
C LYS A 146 -8.69 10.22 6.97
N ASN A 147 -8.41 9.29 6.04
CA ASN A 147 -7.06 9.04 5.56
C ASN A 147 -6.69 10.01 4.44
N GLU A 148 -6.44 11.27 4.81
CA GLU A 148 -6.15 12.35 3.85
C GLU A 148 -4.92 12.06 2.98
N LYS A 149 -3.90 11.38 3.54
CA LYS A 149 -2.69 10.97 2.80
C LYS A 149 -3.06 10.04 1.65
N ALA A 150 -3.83 8.98 1.92
CA ALA A 150 -4.26 8.03 0.90
C ALA A 150 -5.27 8.64 -0.07
N LEU A 151 -6.22 9.44 0.41
CA LEU A 151 -7.18 10.15 -0.44
C LEU A 151 -6.46 11.06 -1.45
N SER A 152 -5.49 11.86 -0.99
CA SER A 152 -4.67 12.70 -1.86
C SER A 152 -3.85 11.88 -2.86
N PHE A 153 -3.28 10.74 -2.40
CA PHE A 153 -2.51 9.83 -3.24
C PHE A 153 -3.33 9.28 -4.41
N TYR A 154 -4.54 8.83 -4.15
CA TYR A 154 -5.42 8.26 -5.18
C TYR A 154 -6.05 9.34 -6.07
N LYS A 155 -6.49 10.47 -5.52
CA LYS A 155 -7.03 11.60 -6.31
C LYS A 155 -6.03 12.11 -7.34
N LYS A 156 -4.75 12.29 -6.94
CA LYS A 156 -3.67 12.70 -7.86
C LYS A 156 -3.43 11.71 -9.01
N ARG A 157 -3.93 10.47 -8.88
CA ARG A 157 -3.84 9.42 -9.91
C ARG A 157 -5.12 9.23 -10.70
N GLY A 158 -6.08 10.15 -10.52
CA GLY A 158 -7.32 10.19 -11.28
C GLY A 158 -8.45 9.33 -10.70
N PHE A 159 -8.31 8.84 -9.46
CA PHE A 159 -9.41 8.19 -8.77
C PHE A 159 -10.43 9.22 -8.27
N GLN A 160 -11.70 8.91 -8.43
CA GLN A 160 -12.83 9.72 -7.99
C GLN A 160 -13.64 8.96 -6.93
N ILE A 161 -14.32 9.69 -6.05
CA ILE A 161 -15.20 9.10 -5.03
C ILE A 161 -16.54 8.81 -5.68
N PHE A 162 -17.01 7.56 -5.60
CA PHE A 162 -18.28 7.09 -6.12
C PHE A 162 -19.29 6.71 -5.06
N GLY A 163 -18.84 6.50 -3.81
CA GLY A 163 -19.74 6.10 -2.75
C GLY A 163 -19.10 6.15 -1.37
N LYS A 164 -19.91 5.89 -0.36
CA LYS A 164 -19.51 5.84 1.05
C LYS A 164 -20.24 4.72 1.75
N MET A 165 -19.51 3.98 2.59
CA MET A 165 -20.07 2.98 3.49
C MET A 165 -19.40 3.12 4.87
N GLY A 166 -20.15 3.66 5.83
CA GLY A 166 -19.63 3.95 7.16
C GLY A 166 -18.42 4.88 7.12
N LYS A 167 -17.28 4.38 7.60
CA LYS A 167 -16.00 5.10 7.60
C LYS A 167 -15.18 4.95 6.32
N TRP A 168 -15.70 4.29 5.29
CA TRP A 168 -15.00 4.00 4.06
C TRP A 168 -15.60 4.76 2.88
N LEU A 169 -14.72 5.25 1.99
CA LEU A 169 -15.08 5.84 0.70
C LEU A 169 -14.72 4.87 -0.42
N ARG A 170 -15.68 4.62 -1.31
CA ARG A 170 -15.46 3.88 -2.55
C ARG A 170 -14.85 4.82 -3.57
N MET A 171 -13.68 4.49 -4.08
CA MET A 171 -13.04 5.24 -5.16
C MET A 171 -12.87 4.35 -6.38
N ARG A 172 -12.94 4.96 -7.57
CA ARG A 172 -12.70 4.30 -8.86
C ARG A 172 -11.93 5.21 -9.78
N LYS A 173 -11.21 4.58 -10.69
CA LYS A 173 -10.64 5.20 -11.88
C LYS A 173 -11.10 4.40 -13.08
N ILE A 174 -11.64 5.10 -14.09
CA ILE A 174 -11.99 4.56 -15.41
C ILE A 174 -10.95 5.09 -16.40
N PHE A 175 -10.48 4.26 -17.33
CA PHE A 175 -9.41 4.57 -18.30
C PHE A 175 -9.98 4.87 -19.68
#